data_c1346740d966ea35d8c1019d9464e454
#
_entry.id   c1346740d966ea35d8c1019d9464e454
#
_cell.length_a   1.000
_cell.length_b   1.000
_cell.length_c   1.000
_cell.angle_alpha   90.00
_cell.angle_beta   90.00
_cell.angle_gamma   90.00
#
_symmetry.space_group_name_H-M   'P 1'
#
loop_
_entity.id
_entity.type
_entity.pdbx_description
1 polymer ?
#
loop_
_entity_poly.entity_id
_entity_poly.type
_entity_poly.pdbx_seq_one_letter_code
_entity_poly.pdbx_strand_id
1 'polypeptide(L)'
;MILSTDLLIKIKNLFIEKKYTELEFNIESLGSLDKLPSKILMFYAVSKALNPNSKKNDFKISAFYFEKIYSEDKTNREAFYNLIFTSVKAVYFKYLEPHIIKEYEKNKNDPKILEGLAKMNFFYNNMIEVTNYYEKLLKINPNFVSVWSTFLASLNYHYFADQKRYLNYCEKFDKTEKIDVKDFIKDYQNDKIKIGFLSADLRSHSVSFFLKEILLKMDKNDFELHALSNLDVIDHDDMTLKLKSTFDNWHDIKSLSDREFIDFSRSLKLDILIDLAGYTYNNRVNALRSRCAPAQISWCGYCNTTGIRNMDFLITDPNLIKKEEENLYSEKILYMPKIWNVLSKPDYLPDVKLEKIKTD
;
A
#
# COMPACT_ATOMS: atom_id res chain seq x y z
N MET A 1 13.89 -15.58 37.30
CA MET A 1 12.97 -16.74 37.19
C MET A 1 13.66 -17.78 36.31
N ILE A 2 13.92 -18.98 36.83
CA ILE A 2 14.44 -20.10 36.03
C ILE A 2 13.22 -20.79 35.42
N LEU A 3 13.03 -20.67 34.12
CA LEU A 3 11.94 -21.34 33.41
C LEU A 3 12.32 -22.83 33.18
N SER A 4 11.35 -23.74 33.28
CA SER A 4 11.61 -25.15 33.01
C SER A 4 11.97 -25.36 31.53
N THR A 5 12.80 -26.36 31.24
CA THR A 5 13.18 -26.73 29.86
C THR A 5 11.94 -27.06 29.02
N ASP A 6 10.97 -27.76 29.61
CA ASP A 6 9.74 -28.17 28.94
C ASP A 6 8.88 -26.98 28.50
N LEU A 7 8.81 -25.93 29.32
CA LEU A 7 8.10 -24.70 28.98
C LEU A 7 8.77 -23.95 27.82
N LEU A 8 10.11 -23.88 27.83
CA LEU A 8 10.87 -23.27 26.73
C LEU A 8 10.65 -24.02 25.41
N ILE A 9 10.61 -25.35 25.45
CA ILE A 9 10.30 -26.19 24.30
C ILE A 9 8.87 -25.93 23.81
N LYS A 10 7.90 -25.87 24.73
CA LYS A 10 6.50 -25.57 24.38
C LYS A 10 6.36 -24.20 23.69
N ILE A 11 6.94 -23.15 24.26
CA ILE A 11 6.92 -21.79 23.67
C ILE A 11 7.52 -21.80 22.26
N LYS A 12 8.66 -22.45 22.08
CA LYS A 12 9.33 -22.56 20.79
C LYS A 12 8.48 -23.31 19.75
N ASN A 13 7.82 -24.42 20.16
CA ASN A 13 6.96 -25.20 19.28
C ASN A 13 5.75 -24.38 18.84
N LEU A 14 5.06 -23.71 19.75
CA LEU A 14 3.92 -22.82 19.44
C LEU A 14 4.31 -21.71 18.48
N PHE A 15 5.51 -21.16 18.62
CA PHE A 15 6.04 -20.15 17.70
C PHE A 15 6.28 -20.71 16.31
N ILE A 16 6.92 -21.89 16.20
CA ILE A 16 7.17 -22.57 14.92
C ILE A 16 5.85 -22.93 14.22
N GLU A 17 4.86 -23.39 14.98
CA GLU A 17 3.52 -23.74 14.50
C GLU A 17 2.65 -22.51 14.22
N LYS A 18 3.17 -21.29 14.42
CA LYS A 18 2.45 -20.00 14.26
C LYS A 18 1.17 -19.89 15.09
N LYS A 19 1.08 -20.61 16.20
CA LYS A 19 -0.03 -20.55 17.16
C LYS A 19 0.14 -19.35 18.09
N TYR A 20 0.16 -18.14 17.53
CA TYR A 20 0.54 -16.91 18.23
C TYR A 20 -0.39 -16.60 19.40
N THR A 21 -1.70 -16.75 19.25
CA THR A 21 -2.67 -16.48 20.34
C THR A 21 -2.43 -17.40 21.53
N GLU A 22 -2.20 -18.70 21.29
CA GLU A 22 -1.90 -19.65 22.37
C GLU A 22 -0.55 -19.37 23.01
N LEU A 23 0.45 -18.99 22.21
CA LEU A 23 1.76 -18.61 22.70
C LEU A 23 1.68 -17.38 23.62
N GLU A 24 0.97 -16.34 23.19
CA GLU A 24 0.76 -15.12 23.99
C GLU A 24 0.10 -15.47 25.33
N PHE A 25 -0.99 -16.24 25.32
CA PHE A 25 -1.66 -16.70 26.55
C PHE A 25 -0.73 -17.47 27.49
N ASN A 26 0.08 -18.40 26.95
CA ASN A 26 1.03 -19.17 27.77
C ASN A 26 2.08 -18.28 28.40
N ILE A 27 2.59 -17.25 27.69
CA ILE A 27 3.58 -16.34 28.25
C ILE A 27 2.95 -15.39 29.29
N GLU A 28 1.76 -14.86 29.03
CA GLU A 28 1.03 -13.97 29.94
C GLU A 28 0.67 -14.70 31.25
N SER A 29 0.38 -16.00 31.20
CA SER A 29 0.11 -16.83 32.39
C SER A 29 1.31 -17.03 33.32
N LEU A 30 2.54 -16.70 32.89
CA LEU A 30 3.74 -16.79 33.73
C LEU A 30 3.84 -15.67 34.77
N GLY A 31 2.93 -14.69 34.72
CA GLY A 31 2.89 -13.55 35.63
C GLY A 31 3.38 -12.25 34.99
N SER A 32 4.06 -11.40 35.79
CA SER A 32 4.48 -10.09 35.29
C SER A 32 5.51 -10.22 34.16
N LEU A 33 5.11 -9.79 32.95
CA LEU A 33 5.95 -9.80 31.76
C LEU A 33 7.28 -9.06 31.95
N ASP A 34 7.28 -7.98 32.76
CA ASP A 34 8.49 -7.20 33.05
C ASP A 34 9.61 -7.96 33.76
N LYS A 35 9.26 -9.10 34.36
CA LYS A 35 10.22 -9.97 35.06
C LYS A 35 10.72 -11.14 34.21
N LEU A 36 10.20 -11.27 33.00
CA LEU A 36 10.58 -12.37 32.11
C LEU A 36 11.92 -12.09 31.40
N PRO A 37 12.72 -13.14 31.15
CA PRO A 37 13.95 -13.01 30.37
C PRO A 37 13.71 -12.45 28.98
N SER A 38 14.67 -11.64 28.45
CA SER A 38 14.60 -11.02 27.12
C SER A 38 14.31 -12.02 26.00
N LYS A 39 14.79 -13.27 26.12
CA LYS A 39 14.51 -14.35 25.17
C LYS A 39 13.00 -14.70 25.09
N ILE A 40 12.30 -14.69 26.20
CA ILE A 40 10.84 -14.95 26.25
C ILE A 40 10.07 -13.72 25.77
N LEU A 41 10.50 -12.54 26.18
CA LEU A 41 9.94 -11.28 25.70
C LEU A 41 10.07 -11.13 24.19
N MET A 42 11.17 -11.65 23.58
CA MET A 42 11.33 -11.67 22.14
C MET A 42 10.23 -12.50 21.47
N PHE A 43 9.97 -13.74 21.94
CA PHE A 43 8.86 -14.55 21.40
C PHE A 43 7.49 -13.86 21.55
N TYR A 44 7.25 -13.24 22.70
CA TYR A 44 6.01 -12.50 22.96
C TYR A 44 5.85 -11.30 22.03
N ALA A 45 6.87 -10.45 21.93
CA ALA A 45 6.83 -9.27 21.10
C ALA A 45 6.69 -9.62 19.60
N VAL A 46 7.39 -10.66 19.14
CA VAL A 46 7.25 -11.13 17.76
C VAL A 46 5.86 -11.72 17.50
N SER A 47 5.30 -12.50 18.44
CA SER A 47 3.95 -13.05 18.28
C SER A 47 2.89 -11.96 18.21
N LYS A 48 2.96 -10.95 19.08
CA LYS A 48 2.09 -9.75 19.01
C LYS A 48 2.17 -9.03 17.68
N ALA A 49 3.34 -9.03 17.01
CA ALA A 49 3.53 -8.38 15.71
C ALA A 49 3.08 -9.26 14.53
N LEU A 50 3.20 -10.59 14.63
CA LEU A 50 2.93 -11.53 13.53
C LEU A 50 1.56 -12.21 13.61
N ASN A 51 0.83 -12.06 14.72
CA ASN A 51 -0.51 -12.61 14.85
C ASN A 51 -1.44 -11.99 13.78
N PRO A 52 -2.11 -12.80 12.95
CA PRO A 52 -3.02 -12.26 11.91
C PRO A 52 -4.12 -11.34 12.45
N ASN A 53 -4.48 -11.49 13.72
CA ASN A 53 -5.50 -10.66 14.40
C ASN A 53 -4.91 -9.38 15.05
N SER A 54 -3.61 -9.11 14.88
CA SER A 54 -2.95 -7.98 15.52
C SER A 54 -3.51 -6.64 15.07
N LYS A 55 -3.83 -5.81 16.05
CA LYS A 55 -4.31 -4.44 15.87
C LYS A 55 -3.19 -3.44 16.18
N LYS A 56 -3.46 -2.18 15.90
CA LYS A 56 -2.52 -1.08 16.15
C LYS A 56 -1.93 -1.09 17.57
N ASN A 57 -2.74 -1.47 18.58
CA ASN A 57 -2.28 -1.54 19.97
C ASN A 57 -1.32 -2.70 20.21
N ASP A 58 -1.47 -3.84 19.52
CA ASP A 58 -0.56 -4.98 19.66
C ASP A 58 0.83 -4.64 19.12
N PHE A 59 0.91 -3.90 18.01
CA PHE A 59 2.18 -3.36 17.52
C PHE A 59 2.82 -2.37 18.50
N LYS A 60 2.03 -1.59 19.23
CA LYS A 60 2.55 -0.67 20.26
C LYS A 60 3.12 -1.44 21.46
N ILE A 61 2.44 -2.49 21.91
CA ILE A 61 2.92 -3.39 22.98
C ILE A 61 4.20 -4.08 22.51
N SER A 62 4.22 -4.58 21.29
CA SER A 62 5.39 -5.20 20.68
C SER A 62 6.59 -4.24 20.64
N ALA A 63 6.37 -2.98 20.21
CA ALA A 63 7.41 -1.96 20.20
C ALA A 63 7.98 -1.66 21.59
N PHE A 64 7.15 -1.65 22.63
CA PHE A 64 7.58 -1.48 24.01
C PHE A 64 8.55 -2.59 24.44
N TYR A 65 8.22 -3.85 24.17
CA TYR A 65 9.10 -4.96 24.58
C TYR A 65 10.37 -5.06 23.72
N PHE A 66 10.32 -4.73 22.43
CA PHE A 66 11.54 -4.63 21.62
C PHE A 66 12.46 -3.50 22.10
N GLU A 67 11.91 -2.36 22.49
CA GLU A 67 12.69 -1.28 23.09
C GLU A 67 13.37 -1.73 24.38
N LYS A 68 12.64 -2.41 25.27
CA LYS A 68 13.17 -2.95 26.52
C LYS A 68 14.33 -3.92 26.24
N ILE A 69 14.14 -4.90 25.35
CA ILE A 69 15.18 -5.88 24.98
C ILE A 69 16.41 -5.17 24.39
N TYR A 70 16.19 -4.23 23.49
CA TYR A 70 17.28 -3.45 22.89
C TYR A 70 17.97 -2.53 23.90
N SER A 71 17.26 -2.02 24.88
CA SER A 71 17.84 -1.19 25.95
C SER A 71 18.74 -1.98 26.89
N GLU A 72 18.42 -3.24 27.15
CA GLU A 72 19.25 -4.18 27.93
C GLU A 72 20.47 -4.64 27.13
N ASP A 73 20.35 -4.87 25.83
CA ASP A 73 21.44 -5.29 24.94
C ASP A 73 21.45 -4.48 23.63
N LYS A 74 22.25 -3.43 23.56
CA LYS A 74 22.42 -2.56 22.38
C LYS A 74 23.05 -3.26 21.17
N THR A 75 23.55 -4.49 21.32
CA THR A 75 24.07 -5.29 20.20
C THR A 75 22.97 -6.12 19.53
N ASN A 76 21.82 -6.25 20.14
CA ASN A 76 20.67 -6.99 19.62
C ASN A 76 20.00 -6.24 18.44
N ARG A 77 20.58 -6.41 17.24
CA ARG A 77 20.10 -5.78 16.00
C ARG A 77 18.70 -6.25 15.61
N GLU A 78 18.35 -7.50 15.93
CA GLU A 78 17.01 -8.03 15.64
C GLU A 78 15.94 -7.29 16.42
N ALA A 79 16.13 -7.10 17.72
CA ALA A 79 15.21 -6.32 18.55
C ALA A 79 15.08 -4.87 18.04
N PHE A 80 16.20 -4.25 17.65
CA PHE A 80 16.17 -2.89 17.12
C PHE A 80 15.41 -2.78 15.79
N TYR A 81 15.60 -3.69 14.85
CA TYR A 81 14.90 -3.67 13.59
C TYR A 81 13.39 -3.97 13.75
N ASN A 82 13.05 -4.86 14.67
CA ASN A 82 11.66 -5.13 15.02
C ASN A 82 11.02 -3.93 15.74
N LEU A 83 11.77 -3.19 16.54
CA LEU A 83 11.32 -1.92 17.14
C LEU A 83 10.99 -0.90 16.04
N ILE A 84 11.82 -0.76 15.00
CA ILE A 84 11.52 0.10 13.84
C ILE A 84 10.20 -0.34 13.19
N PHE A 85 10.11 -1.62 12.82
CA PHE A 85 8.94 -2.17 12.14
C PHE A 85 7.65 -1.95 12.92
N THR A 86 7.64 -2.30 14.20
CA THR A 86 6.43 -2.22 15.05
C THR A 86 6.06 -0.79 15.39
N SER A 87 7.03 0.10 15.58
CA SER A 87 6.78 1.54 15.76
C SER A 87 6.10 2.17 14.55
N VAL A 88 6.55 1.81 13.33
CA VAL A 88 5.93 2.26 12.08
C VAL A 88 4.51 1.70 11.93
N LYS A 89 4.29 0.41 12.19
CA LYS A 89 2.96 -0.23 12.14
C LYS A 89 1.98 0.36 13.16
N ALA A 90 2.47 0.66 14.36
CA ALA A 90 1.69 1.32 15.41
C ALA A 90 1.43 2.81 15.13
N VAL A 91 2.20 3.43 14.22
CA VAL A 91 2.30 4.90 14.12
C VAL A 91 2.58 5.50 15.50
N TYR A 92 3.59 4.94 16.19
CA TYR A 92 3.94 5.33 17.56
C TYR A 92 5.45 5.25 17.76
N PHE A 93 6.11 6.40 17.75
CA PHE A 93 7.57 6.48 17.67
C PHE A 93 8.27 6.75 19.02
N LYS A 94 7.52 6.96 20.10
CA LYS A 94 8.04 7.28 21.43
C LYS A 94 9.16 6.32 21.88
N TYR A 95 9.03 5.04 21.58
CA TYR A 95 10.02 4.02 21.93
C TYR A 95 11.20 3.97 20.96
N LEU A 96 11.01 4.39 19.73
CA LEU A 96 12.03 4.35 18.68
C LEU A 96 12.95 5.58 18.69
N GLU A 97 12.38 6.77 18.88
CA GLU A 97 13.10 8.05 18.77
C GLU A 97 14.42 8.12 19.58
N PRO A 98 14.49 7.67 20.84
CA PRO A 98 15.71 7.76 21.63
C PRO A 98 16.89 6.99 21.03
N HIS A 99 16.61 6.05 20.13
CA HIS A 99 17.59 5.11 19.60
C HIS A 99 17.92 5.32 18.12
N ILE A 100 16.93 5.59 17.28
CA ILE A 100 17.10 5.53 15.81
C ILE A 100 18.14 6.54 15.29
N ILE A 101 18.16 7.75 15.85
CA ILE A 101 19.15 8.77 15.45
C ILE A 101 20.56 8.35 15.86
N LYS A 102 20.73 7.80 17.07
CA LYS A 102 22.03 7.31 17.55
C LYS A 102 22.56 6.16 16.70
N GLU A 103 21.67 5.25 16.28
CA GLU A 103 22.03 4.14 15.41
C GLU A 103 22.32 4.60 13.97
N TYR A 104 21.59 5.61 13.48
CA TYR A 104 21.89 6.24 12.20
C TYR A 104 23.27 6.90 12.18
N GLU A 105 23.68 7.58 13.25
CA GLU A 105 25.02 8.17 13.32
C GLU A 105 26.15 7.13 13.29
N LYS A 106 25.89 5.90 13.80
CA LYS A 106 26.85 4.79 13.72
C LYS A 106 26.92 4.18 12.33
N ASN A 107 25.79 4.09 11.62
CA ASN A 107 25.72 3.54 10.27
C ASN A 107 24.68 4.29 9.42
N LYS A 108 25.16 5.30 8.70
CA LYS A 108 24.34 6.19 7.86
C LYS A 108 23.78 5.51 6.60
N ASN A 109 24.21 4.28 6.29
CA ASN A 109 23.82 3.53 5.11
C ASN A 109 23.01 2.27 5.44
N ASP A 110 22.57 2.08 6.70
CA ASP A 110 21.71 0.96 7.05
C ASP A 110 20.31 1.14 6.43
N PRO A 111 19.87 0.25 5.50
CA PRO A 111 18.61 0.45 4.78
C PRO A 111 17.39 0.44 5.68
N LYS A 112 17.36 -0.37 6.76
CA LYS A 112 16.23 -0.45 7.69
C LYS A 112 16.11 0.83 8.53
N ILE A 113 17.25 1.40 8.91
CA ILE A 113 17.30 2.68 9.64
C ILE A 113 16.81 3.81 8.74
N LEU A 114 17.32 3.89 7.51
CA LEU A 114 16.92 4.90 6.53
C LEU A 114 15.42 4.85 6.25
N GLU A 115 14.87 3.64 6.02
CA GLU A 115 13.43 3.45 5.79
C GLU A 115 12.62 3.84 7.04
N GLY A 116 13.07 3.45 8.23
CA GLY A 116 12.43 3.82 9.50
C GLY A 116 12.39 5.33 9.71
N LEU A 117 13.52 6.02 9.45
CA LEU A 117 13.60 7.48 9.52
C LEU A 117 12.70 8.17 8.50
N ALA A 118 12.67 7.70 7.26
CA ALA A 118 11.79 8.24 6.24
C ALA A 118 10.31 8.13 6.66
N LYS A 119 9.87 6.95 7.11
CA LYS A 119 8.50 6.72 7.57
C LYS A 119 8.16 7.54 8.81
N MET A 120 9.06 7.63 9.79
CA MET A 120 8.86 8.45 10.98
C MET A 120 8.69 9.93 10.61
N ASN A 121 9.56 10.47 9.76
CA ASN A 121 9.48 11.86 9.30
C ASN A 121 8.23 12.12 8.45
N PHE A 122 7.73 11.15 7.68
CA PHE A 122 6.46 11.26 6.98
C PHE A 122 5.30 11.53 7.95
N PHE A 123 5.21 10.76 9.05
CA PHE A 123 4.18 10.97 10.07
C PHE A 123 4.35 12.28 10.83
N TYR A 124 5.56 12.82 10.90
CA TYR A 124 5.82 14.15 11.49
C TYR A 124 5.69 15.30 10.49
N ASN A 125 5.24 14.99 9.25
CA ASN A 125 5.09 15.96 8.15
C ASN A 125 6.41 16.67 7.78
N ASN A 126 7.55 16.04 8.01
CA ASN A 126 8.86 16.57 7.63
C ASN A 126 9.31 16.01 6.26
N MET A 127 8.67 16.51 5.20
CA MET A 127 8.81 15.96 3.87
C MET A 127 10.21 16.16 3.25
N ILE A 128 10.97 17.15 3.72
CA ILE A 128 12.37 17.34 3.32
C ILE A 128 13.21 16.13 3.73
N GLU A 129 13.12 15.74 4.99
CA GLU A 129 13.85 14.58 5.51
C GLU A 129 13.34 13.27 4.92
N VAL A 130 12.04 13.14 4.65
CA VAL A 130 11.47 12.00 3.92
C VAL A 130 12.20 11.83 2.59
N THR A 131 12.29 12.90 1.80
CA THR A 131 12.97 12.88 0.49
C THR A 131 14.45 12.50 0.65
N ASN A 132 15.15 13.13 1.61
CA ASN A 132 16.57 12.88 1.85
C ASN A 132 16.86 11.41 2.18
N TYR A 133 16.06 10.79 3.06
CA TYR A 133 16.28 9.40 3.46
C TYR A 133 15.92 8.42 2.35
N TYR A 134 14.83 8.64 1.61
CA TYR A 134 14.48 7.78 0.47
C TYR A 134 15.49 7.91 -0.68
N GLU A 135 15.96 9.11 -1.00
CA GLU A 135 17.02 9.28 -2.01
C GLU A 135 18.31 8.53 -1.62
N LYS A 136 18.73 8.57 -0.34
CA LYS A 136 19.86 7.79 0.14
C LYS A 136 19.61 6.29 -0.01
N LEU A 137 18.44 5.83 0.36
CA LEU A 137 18.07 4.41 0.28
C LEU A 137 18.07 3.91 -1.18
N LEU A 138 17.54 4.70 -2.11
CA LEU A 138 17.51 4.38 -3.53
C LEU A 138 18.88 4.50 -4.22
N LYS A 139 19.82 5.29 -3.67
CA LYS A 139 21.23 5.24 -4.09
C LYS A 139 21.92 3.95 -3.70
N ILE A 140 21.56 3.36 -2.55
CA ILE A 140 22.09 2.07 -2.08
C ILE A 140 21.53 0.92 -2.93
N ASN A 141 20.23 0.92 -3.18
CA ASN A 141 19.56 -0.09 -4.00
C ASN A 141 18.49 0.54 -4.90
N PRO A 142 18.82 0.88 -6.16
CA PRO A 142 17.87 1.44 -7.10
C PRO A 142 16.69 0.52 -7.45
N ASN A 143 16.83 -0.79 -7.25
CA ASN A 143 15.79 -1.79 -7.58
C ASN A 143 14.82 -2.06 -6.41
N PHE A 144 14.84 -1.25 -5.36
CA PHE A 144 13.97 -1.41 -4.19
C PHE A 144 12.54 -0.90 -4.50
N VAL A 145 11.75 -1.74 -5.18
CA VAL A 145 10.41 -1.38 -5.71
C VAL A 145 9.46 -0.83 -4.63
N SER A 146 9.39 -1.46 -3.46
CA SER A 146 8.52 -1.01 -2.36
C SER A 146 8.90 0.38 -1.84
N VAL A 147 10.18 0.71 -1.88
CA VAL A 147 10.71 2.03 -1.51
C VAL A 147 10.31 3.06 -2.55
N TRP A 148 10.43 2.74 -3.85
CA TRP A 148 9.99 3.63 -4.92
C TRP A 148 8.53 4.02 -4.80
N SER A 149 7.63 3.03 -4.63
CA SER A 149 6.20 3.30 -4.47
C SER A 149 5.91 4.25 -3.30
N THR A 150 6.51 3.97 -2.13
CA THR A 150 6.30 4.82 -0.94
C THR A 150 6.91 6.21 -1.11
N PHE A 151 8.09 6.30 -1.73
CA PHE A 151 8.75 7.58 -2.00
C PHE A 151 7.92 8.44 -2.96
N LEU A 152 7.51 7.88 -4.10
CA LEU A 152 6.72 8.59 -5.10
C LEU A 152 5.36 9.03 -4.55
N ALA A 153 4.68 8.17 -3.77
CA ALA A 153 3.47 8.57 -3.07
C ALA A 153 3.73 9.75 -2.12
N SER A 154 4.82 9.71 -1.33
CA SER A 154 5.14 10.75 -0.35
C SER A 154 5.44 12.11 -0.99
N LEU A 155 6.00 12.14 -2.21
CA LEU A 155 6.31 13.39 -2.91
C LEU A 155 5.08 14.23 -3.22
N ASN A 156 3.88 13.65 -3.34
CA ASN A 156 2.64 14.40 -3.53
C ASN A 156 2.24 15.25 -2.30
N TYR A 157 2.81 14.96 -1.14
CA TYR A 157 2.61 15.74 0.09
C TYR A 157 3.73 16.78 0.31
N HIS A 158 4.72 16.86 -0.59
CA HIS A 158 5.83 17.76 -0.45
C HIS A 158 5.45 19.15 -0.98
N TYR A 159 5.38 20.15 -0.12
CA TYR A 159 4.98 21.52 -0.48
C TYR A 159 5.80 22.17 -1.62
N PHE A 160 7.07 21.81 -1.75
CA PHE A 160 7.97 22.30 -2.80
C PHE A 160 8.22 21.28 -3.91
N ALA A 161 7.34 20.27 -4.06
CA ALA A 161 7.50 19.31 -5.14
C ALA A 161 7.25 19.98 -6.50
N ASP A 162 8.30 20.15 -7.26
CA ASP A 162 8.22 20.51 -8.66
C ASP A 162 7.73 19.31 -9.47
N GLN A 163 6.67 19.45 -10.24
CA GLN A 163 6.07 18.39 -11.05
C GLN A 163 7.08 17.77 -12.02
N LYS A 164 7.96 18.58 -12.59
CA LYS A 164 9.03 18.09 -13.49
C LYS A 164 10.03 17.20 -12.73
N ARG A 165 10.38 17.58 -11.51
CA ARG A 165 11.23 16.76 -10.63
C ARG A 165 10.52 15.46 -10.26
N TYR A 166 9.23 15.52 -9.97
CA TYR A 166 8.40 14.35 -9.69
C TYR A 166 8.40 13.37 -10.88
N LEU A 167 8.08 13.85 -12.09
CA LEU A 167 8.12 13.03 -13.30
C LEU A 167 9.49 12.37 -13.51
N ASN A 168 10.58 13.10 -13.29
CA ASN A 168 11.94 12.55 -13.40
C ASN A 168 12.19 11.39 -12.43
N TYR A 169 11.64 11.43 -11.19
CA TYR A 169 11.73 10.30 -10.27
C TYR A 169 10.89 9.10 -10.75
N CYS A 170 9.69 9.33 -11.25
CA CYS A 170 8.85 8.27 -11.81
C CYS A 170 9.53 7.58 -13.00
N GLU A 171 10.13 8.35 -13.92
CA GLU A 171 10.91 7.81 -15.03
C GLU A 171 12.17 7.04 -14.59
N LYS A 172 12.82 7.47 -13.49
CA LYS A 172 13.93 6.70 -12.90
C LYS A 172 13.45 5.35 -12.41
N PHE A 173 12.29 5.32 -11.75
CA PHE A 173 11.67 4.07 -11.32
C PHE A 173 11.35 3.18 -12.54
N ASP A 174 10.74 3.71 -13.60
CA ASP A 174 10.43 2.90 -14.79
C ASP A 174 11.66 2.31 -15.49
N LYS A 175 12.83 2.91 -15.31
CA LYS A 175 14.12 2.45 -15.85
C LYS A 175 14.83 1.41 -14.97
N THR A 176 14.36 1.16 -13.72
CA THR A 176 14.94 0.10 -12.87
C THR A 176 14.61 -1.29 -13.43
N GLU A 177 15.21 -2.31 -12.86
CA GLU A 177 14.96 -3.69 -13.25
C GLU A 177 13.46 -4.02 -13.27
N LYS A 178 13.00 -4.62 -14.36
CA LYS A 178 11.61 -5.03 -14.57
C LYS A 178 11.46 -6.52 -14.34
N ILE A 179 10.21 -6.94 -14.11
CA ILE A 179 9.87 -8.36 -14.01
C ILE A 179 10.13 -9.00 -15.39
N ASP A 180 10.91 -10.07 -15.40
CA ASP A 180 11.20 -10.84 -16.62
C ASP A 180 9.95 -11.63 -17.03
N VAL A 181 9.24 -11.15 -18.04
CA VAL A 181 8.05 -11.77 -18.64
C VAL A 181 8.12 -11.64 -20.16
N LYS A 182 7.47 -12.56 -20.87
CA LYS A 182 7.35 -12.47 -22.32
C LYS A 182 6.66 -11.17 -22.76
N ASP A 183 7.00 -10.70 -23.94
CA ASP A 183 6.31 -9.57 -24.54
C ASP A 183 4.82 -9.83 -24.66
N PHE A 184 4.05 -8.77 -24.47
CA PHE A 184 2.60 -8.84 -24.63
C PHE A 184 2.23 -8.81 -26.10
N ILE A 185 1.46 -9.82 -26.53
CA ILE A 185 0.90 -9.89 -27.88
C ILE A 185 -0.61 -10.03 -27.74
N LYS A 186 -1.36 -9.12 -28.36
CA LYS A 186 -2.81 -9.26 -28.46
C LYS A 186 -3.15 -10.22 -29.60
N ASP A 187 -3.53 -11.44 -29.26
CA ASP A 187 -3.90 -12.52 -30.19
C ASP A 187 -5.38 -12.92 -30.11
N TYR A 188 -6.23 -12.02 -29.60
CA TYR A 188 -7.64 -12.26 -29.36
C TYR A 188 -8.50 -11.07 -29.81
N GLN A 189 -9.77 -11.35 -30.05
CA GLN A 189 -10.83 -10.39 -30.26
C GLN A 189 -12.03 -10.79 -29.38
N ASN A 190 -12.62 -9.80 -28.71
CA ASN A 190 -13.77 -10.00 -27.83
C ASN A 190 -15.05 -9.48 -28.51
N ASP A 191 -16.19 -10.12 -28.24
CA ASP A 191 -17.51 -9.66 -28.70
C ASP A 191 -17.92 -8.38 -27.94
N LYS A 192 -17.60 -8.31 -26.66
CA LYS A 192 -17.76 -7.12 -25.80
C LYS A 192 -16.40 -6.57 -25.39
N ILE A 193 -16.33 -5.27 -25.15
CA ILE A 193 -15.12 -4.66 -24.60
C ILE A 193 -14.93 -5.12 -23.16
N LYS A 194 -13.86 -5.87 -22.88
CA LYS A 194 -13.53 -6.36 -21.55
C LYS A 194 -12.68 -5.33 -20.79
N ILE A 195 -13.23 -4.82 -19.68
CA ILE A 195 -12.57 -3.80 -18.86
C ILE A 195 -12.24 -4.37 -17.49
N GLY A 196 -10.95 -4.38 -17.12
CA GLY A 196 -10.47 -4.70 -15.79
C GLY A 196 -10.31 -3.44 -14.95
N PHE A 197 -10.81 -3.46 -13.72
CA PHE A 197 -10.61 -2.40 -12.72
C PHE A 197 -9.73 -2.95 -11.59
N LEU A 198 -8.53 -2.42 -11.49
CA LEU A 198 -7.51 -2.84 -10.51
C LEU A 198 -7.50 -1.90 -9.30
N SER A 199 -7.78 -2.44 -8.11
CA SER A 199 -7.75 -1.65 -6.87
C SER A 199 -7.55 -2.50 -5.62
N ALA A 200 -6.92 -1.91 -4.60
CA ALA A 200 -6.94 -2.41 -3.22
C ALA A 200 -8.06 -1.80 -2.37
N ASP A 201 -8.88 -0.93 -2.96
CA ASP A 201 -9.85 -0.08 -2.25
C ASP A 201 -11.30 -0.34 -2.68
N LEU A 202 -11.60 -1.55 -3.20
CA LEU A 202 -12.96 -1.99 -3.54
C LEU A 202 -13.77 -2.35 -2.27
N ARG A 203 -13.85 -1.39 -1.37
CA ARG A 203 -14.53 -1.44 -0.07
C ARG A 203 -15.09 -0.06 0.26
N SER A 204 -15.54 0.19 1.50
CA SER A 204 -15.97 1.53 1.95
C SER A 204 -14.79 2.51 1.92
N HIS A 205 -14.52 3.04 0.73
CA HIS A 205 -13.42 3.94 0.41
C HIS A 205 -13.85 4.95 -0.66
N SER A 206 -13.18 6.10 -0.74
CA SER A 206 -13.50 7.15 -1.72
C SER A 206 -13.51 6.65 -3.16
N VAL A 207 -12.55 5.80 -3.54
CA VAL A 207 -12.50 5.17 -4.88
C VAL A 207 -13.81 4.46 -5.22
N SER A 208 -14.35 3.67 -4.30
CA SER A 208 -15.60 2.93 -4.49
C SER A 208 -16.82 3.84 -4.62
N PHE A 209 -16.82 4.97 -3.91
CA PHE A 209 -17.90 5.96 -4.05
C PHE A 209 -17.85 6.69 -5.38
N PHE A 210 -16.69 6.85 -6.00
CA PHE A 210 -16.58 7.38 -7.36
C PHE A 210 -16.93 6.34 -8.43
N LEU A 211 -16.58 5.08 -8.20
CA LEU A 211 -16.72 4.00 -9.17
C LEU A 211 -18.14 3.46 -9.29
N LYS A 212 -18.86 3.29 -8.17
CA LYS A 212 -20.14 2.56 -8.06
C LYS A 212 -21.18 2.99 -9.10
N GLU A 213 -21.48 4.29 -9.18
CA GLU A 213 -22.51 4.79 -10.08
C GLU A 213 -22.12 4.66 -11.56
N ILE A 214 -20.84 4.70 -11.87
CA ILE A 214 -20.35 4.52 -13.23
C ILE A 214 -20.56 3.08 -13.65
N LEU A 215 -20.19 2.11 -12.81
CA LEU A 215 -20.41 0.69 -13.10
C LEU A 215 -21.88 0.35 -13.35
N LEU A 216 -22.79 0.94 -12.54
CA LEU A 216 -24.24 0.74 -12.69
C LEU A 216 -24.80 1.32 -14.00
N LYS A 217 -24.13 2.27 -14.62
CA LYS A 217 -24.55 2.93 -15.86
C LYS A 217 -23.86 2.41 -17.12
N MET A 218 -22.87 1.55 -16.97
CA MET A 218 -22.21 0.92 -18.12
C MET A 218 -23.12 -0.12 -18.75
N ASP A 219 -23.28 -0.06 -20.07
CA ASP A 219 -24.13 -0.98 -20.80
C ASP A 219 -23.50 -2.39 -20.86
N LYS A 220 -24.16 -3.34 -20.22
CA LYS A 220 -23.72 -4.74 -20.18
C LYS A 220 -23.80 -5.45 -21.52
N ASN A 221 -24.44 -4.86 -22.55
CA ASN A 221 -24.42 -5.40 -23.91
C ASN A 221 -23.07 -5.10 -24.59
N ASP A 222 -22.46 -3.94 -24.29
CA ASP A 222 -21.22 -3.49 -24.91
C ASP A 222 -20.00 -3.85 -24.09
N PHE A 223 -20.13 -3.93 -22.76
CA PHE A 223 -19.03 -4.09 -21.82
C PHE A 223 -19.14 -5.35 -20.96
N GLU A 224 -18.00 -6.00 -20.71
CA GLU A 224 -17.81 -7.04 -19.70
C GLU A 224 -16.84 -6.51 -18.64
N LEU A 225 -17.31 -6.40 -17.39
CA LEU A 225 -16.60 -5.73 -16.31
C LEU A 225 -15.94 -6.72 -15.36
N HIS A 226 -14.63 -6.61 -15.19
CA HIS A 226 -13.82 -7.43 -14.30
C HIS A 226 -13.28 -6.59 -13.15
N ALA A 227 -13.52 -7.01 -11.91
CA ALA A 227 -12.80 -6.49 -10.75
C ALA A 227 -11.53 -7.31 -10.51
N LEU A 228 -10.38 -6.63 -10.41
CA LEU A 228 -9.11 -7.20 -9.96
C LEU A 228 -8.83 -6.63 -8.55
N SER A 229 -9.40 -7.31 -7.54
CA SER A 229 -9.35 -6.87 -6.15
C SER A 229 -8.02 -7.22 -5.50
N ASN A 230 -7.19 -6.22 -5.23
CA ASN A 230 -5.96 -6.38 -4.44
C ASN A 230 -6.18 -6.13 -2.94
N LEU A 231 -7.44 -6.23 -2.50
CA LEU A 231 -7.87 -6.12 -1.11
C LEU A 231 -7.75 -7.48 -0.43
N ASP A 232 -7.37 -7.49 0.85
CA ASP A 232 -7.45 -8.69 1.67
C ASP A 232 -8.91 -9.11 1.87
N VAL A 233 -9.21 -10.40 1.76
CA VAL A 233 -10.59 -10.91 1.92
C VAL A 233 -11.15 -10.59 3.31
N ILE A 234 -10.30 -10.52 4.33
CA ILE A 234 -10.70 -10.15 5.70
C ILE A 234 -11.17 -8.69 5.81
N ASP A 235 -10.77 -7.85 4.87
CA ASP A 235 -11.15 -6.42 4.81
C ASP A 235 -12.40 -6.17 3.95
N HIS A 236 -13.04 -7.23 3.41
CA HIS A 236 -14.28 -7.12 2.67
C HIS A 236 -15.42 -6.61 3.56
N ASP A 237 -16.15 -5.64 3.09
CA ASP A 237 -17.27 -5.00 3.78
C ASP A 237 -18.54 -4.94 2.91
N ASP A 238 -19.60 -4.30 3.42
CA ASP A 238 -20.88 -4.16 2.70
C ASP A 238 -20.71 -3.47 1.34
N MET A 239 -19.79 -2.52 1.20
CA MET A 239 -19.50 -1.89 -0.09
C MET A 239 -18.84 -2.88 -1.06
N THR A 240 -17.94 -3.72 -0.56
CA THR A 240 -17.33 -4.81 -1.35
C THR A 240 -18.43 -5.74 -1.90
N LEU A 241 -19.38 -6.14 -1.07
CA LEU A 241 -20.50 -7.01 -1.51
C LEU A 241 -21.36 -6.33 -2.58
N LYS A 242 -21.68 -5.04 -2.42
CA LYS A 242 -22.40 -4.25 -3.41
C LYS A 242 -21.65 -4.17 -4.73
N LEU A 243 -20.34 -3.90 -4.69
CA LEU A 243 -19.53 -3.86 -5.90
C LEU A 243 -19.44 -5.23 -6.58
N LYS A 244 -19.30 -6.32 -5.82
CA LYS A 244 -19.30 -7.68 -6.36
C LYS A 244 -20.55 -7.97 -7.20
N SER A 245 -21.70 -7.45 -6.81
CA SER A 245 -22.96 -7.65 -7.56
C SER A 245 -23.06 -6.80 -8.84
N THR A 246 -22.20 -5.81 -9.03
CA THR A 246 -22.20 -4.94 -10.21
C THR A 246 -21.21 -5.39 -11.29
N PHE A 247 -20.12 -6.06 -10.90
CA PHE A 247 -19.16 -6.63 -11.83
C PHE A 247 -19.67 -7.94 -12.43
N ASP A 248 -19.28 -8.26 -13.66
CA ASP A 248 -19.57 -9.55 -14.29
C ASP A 248 -18.63 -10.63 -13.74
N ASN A 249 -17.39 -10.27 -13.47
CA ASN A 249 -16.36 -11.15 -12.91
C ASN A 249 -15.61 -10.46 -11.76
N TRP A 250 -15.40 -11.19 -10.66
CA TRP A 250 -14.63 -10.72 -9.52
C TRP A 250 -13.45 -11.64 -9.27
N HIS A 251 -12.25 -11.05 -9.17
CA HIS A 251 -11.00 -11.77 -8.97
C HIS A 251 -10.28 -11.22 -7.73
N ASP A 252 -10.10 -12.04 -6.71
CA ASP A 252 -9.29 -11.71 -5.54
C ASP A 252 -7.82 -12.04 -5.88
N ILE A 253 -7.01 -11.01 -6.13
CA ILE A 253 -5.64 -11.13 -6.64
C ILE A 253 -4.56 -10.83 -5.59
N LYS A 254 -4.95 -10.59 -4.34
CA LYS A 254 -4.05 -10.18 -3.26
C LYS A 254 -2.90 -11.16 -3.02
N SER A 255 -3.16 -12.46 -3.13
CA SER A 255 -2.17 -13.52 -2.91
C SER A 255 -1.19 -13.71 -4.06
N LEU A 256 -1.48 -13.15 -5.24
CA LEU A 256 -0.62 -13.30 -6.40
C LEU A 256 0.65 -12.44 -6.24
N SER A 257 1.81 -12.98 -6.59
CA SER A 257 3.01 -12.19 -6.87
C SER A 257 2.78 -11.29 -8.08
N ASP A 258 3.62 -10.29 -8.28
CA ASP A 258 3.48 -9.41 -9.46
C ASP A 258 3.62 -10.17 -10.78
N ARG A 259 4.47 -11.20 -10.83
CA ARG A 259 4.59 -12.05 -12.01
C ARG A 259 3.31 -12.84 -12.27
N GLU A 260 2.80 -13.52 -11.26
CA GLU A 260 1.54 -14.27 -11.37
C GLU A 260 0.37 -13.35 -11.73
N PHE A 261 0.36 -12.12 -11.21
CA PHE A 261 -0.66 -11.11 -11.57
C PHE A 261 -0.56 -10.71 -13.06
N ILE A 262 0.64 -10.51 -13.61
CA ILE A 262 0.82 -10.21 -15.03
C ILE A 262 0.26 -11.36 -15.88
N ASP A 263 0.65 -12.60 -15.59
CA ASP A 263 0.22 -13.77 -16.33
C ASP A 263 -1.30 -13.97 -16.20
N PHE A 264 -1.85 -13.78 -15.00
CA PHE A 264 -3.29 -13.85 -14.74
C PHE A 264 -4.05 -12.77 -15.51
N SER A 265 -3.63 -11.51 -15.43
CA SER A 265 -4.28 -10.39 -16.12
C SER A 265 -4.32 -10.61 -17.64
N ARG A 266 -3.24 -11.10 -18.22
CA ARG A 266 -3.17 -11.47 -19.65
C ARG A 266 -4.13 -12.61 -20.01
N SER A 267 -4.29 -13.59 -19.13
CA SER A 267 -5.20 -14.73 -19.34
C SER A 267 -6.67 -14.33 -19.40
N LEU A 268 -7.05 -13.21 -18.78
CA LEU A 268 -8.41 -12.66 -18.83
C LEU A 268 -8.76 -12.07 -20.21
N LYS A 269 -7.76 -11.82 -21.05
CA LYS A 269 -7.95 -11.22 -22.39
C LYS A 269 -8.69 -9.89 -22.35
N LEU A 270 -8.32 -9.05 -21.37
CA LEU A 270 -8.89 -7.70 -21.23
C LEU A 270 -8.50 -6.83 -22.43
N ASP A 271 -9.41 -5.95 -22.87
CA ASP A 271 -9.09 -4.89 -23.83
C ASP A 271 -8.50 -3.67 -23.14
N ILE A 272 -9.00 -3.37 -21.95
CA ILE A 272 -8.58 -2.21 -21.14
C ILE A 272 -8.36 -2.65 -19.69
N LEU A 273 -7.25 -2.20 -19.10
CA LEU A 273 -7.00 -2.31 -17.68
C LEU A 273 -6.91 -0.91 -17.06
N ILE A 274 -7.82 -0.62 -16.13
CA ILE A 274 -7.89 0.66 -15.43
C ILE A 274 -7.29 0.48 -14.03
N ASP A 275 -6.18 1.15 -13.77
CA ASP A 275 -5.57 1.22 -12.43
C ASP A 275 -6.20 2.35 -11.63
N LEU A 276 -6.76 2.01 -10.48
CA LEU A 276 -7.41 2.93 -9.55
C LEU A 276 -6.54 3.25 -8.32
N ALA A 277 -5.27 2.90 -8.35
CA ALA A 277 -4.39 3.00 -7.19
C ALA A 277 -3.16 3.88 -7.41
N GLY A 278 -2.52 3.85 -8.58
CA GLY A 278 -1.23 4.49 -8.80
C GLY A 278 -0.22 4.04 -7.72
N TYR A 279 0.46 4.98 -7.08
CA TYR A 279 1.45 4.68 -6.03
C TYR A 279 0.86 4.58 -4.61
N THR A 280 -0.45 4.55 -4.44
CA THR A 280 -1.08 4.38 -3.11
C THR A 280 -0.80 2.99 -2.51
N TYR A 281 -1.21 2.78 -1.26
CA TYR A 281 -0.94 1.53 -0.55
C TYR A 281 -1.54 0.31 -1.26
N ASN A 282 -0.83 -0.81 -1.24
CA ASN A 282 -1.24 -2.06 -1.92
C ASN A 282 -1.43 -1.91 -3.44
N ASN A 283 -0.68 -1.04 -4.11
CA ASN A 283 -0.70 -0.93 -5.56
C ASN A 283 -0.01 -2.10 -6.28
N ARG A 284 -0.19 -2.18 -7.59
CA ARG A 284 0.47 -3.12 -8.50
C ARG A 284 1.27 -2.42 -9.58
N VAL A 285 1.73 -1.19 -9.31
CA VAL A 285 2.47 -0.36 -10.28
C VAL A 285 3.68 -1.08 -10.85
N ASN A 286 4.38 -1.89 -10.04
CA ASN A 286 5.52 -2.66 -10.54
C ASN A 286 5.12 -3.68 -11.62
N ALA A 287 3.99 -4.35 -11.46
CA ALA A 287 3.45 -5.25 -12.48
C ALA A 287 3.00 -4.49 -13.74
N LEU A 288 2.40 -3.30 -13.57
CA LEU A 288 1.95 -2.45 -14.67
C LEU A 288 3.09 -1.84 -15.50
N ARG A 289 4.33 -1.90 -15.03
CA ARG A 289 5.53 -1.61 -15.86
C ARG A 289 5.73 -2.65 -16.96
N SER A 290 5.09 -3.82 -16.82
CA SER A 290 4.90 -4.80 -17.89
C SER A 290 3.51 -4.62 -18.49
N ARG A 291 3.37 -4.84 -19.80
CA ARG A 291 2.06 -4.74 -20.46
C ARG A 291 1.14 -5.88 -19.98
N CYS A 292 0.04 -5.55 -19.30
CA CYS A 292 -0.95 -6.50 -18.77
C CYS A 292 -2.22 -6.57 -19.64
N ALA A 293 -2.52 -5.50 -20.41
CA ALA A 293 -3.63 -5.38 -21.33
C ALA A 293 -3.25 -4.49 -22.53
N PRO A 294 -3.96 -4.51 -23.65
CA PRO A 294 -3.71 -3.65 -24.82
C PRO A 294 -3.67 -2.16 -24.48
N ALA A 295 -4.58 -1.71 -23.62
CA ALA A 295 -4.59 -0.35 -23.07
C ALA A 295 -4.55 -0.39 -21.55
N GLN A 296 -3.64 0.37 -20.93
CA GLN A 296 -3.53 0.57 -19.50
C GLN A 296 -3.81 2.04 -19.18
N ILE A 297 -4.72 2.28 -18.25
CA ILE A 297 -5.26 3.61 -17.96
C ILE A 297 -5.16 3.88 -16.46
N SER A 298 -4.65 5.03 -16.05
CA SER A 298 -4.72 5.52 -14.67
C SER A 298 -5.96 6.38 -14.46
N TRP A 299 -6.71 6.11 -13.38
CA TRP A 299 -7.93 6.87 -13.07
C TRP A 299 -8.27 6.83 -11.58
N CYS A 300 -8.92 7.86 -11.12
CA CYS A 300 -9.66 7.98 -9.86
C CYS A 300 -8.82 7.99 -8.57
N GLY A 301 -8.11 6.92 -8.22
CA GLY A 301 -7.42 6.83 -6.92
C GLY A 301 -6.06 7.54 -6.87
N TYR A 302 -5.53 7.94 -8.02
CA TYR A 302 -4.26 8.66 -8.12
C TYR A 302 -4.34 9.70 -9.22
N CYS A 303 -4.18 10.96 -8.87
CA CYS A 303 -4.39 12.08 -9.79
C CYS A 303 -3.08 12.65 -10.41
N ASN A 304 -1.93 12.03 -10.15
CA ASN A 304 -0.63 12.42 -10.71
C ASN A 304 -0.14 11.41 -11.74
N THR A 305 0.86 11.79 -12.53
CA THR A 305 1.51 10.85 -13.46
C THR A 305 2.10 9.65 -12.73
N THR A 306 2.03 8.48 -13.33
CA THR A 306 2.77 7.30 -12.88
C THR A 306 4.21 7.29 -13.41
N GLY A 307 4.49 8.00 -14.49
CA GLY A 307 5.79 8.00 -15.18
C GLY A 307 6.14 6.65 -15.81
N ILE A 308 5.18 5.74 -15.91
CA ILE A 308 5.36 4.38 -16.44
C ILE A 308 5.09 4.39 -17.93
N ARG A 309 6.05 3.94 -18.73
CA ARG A 309 5.94 3.88 -20.19
C ARG A 309 4.76 3.04 -20.70
N ASN A 310 4.38 2.01 -19.96
CA ASN A 310 3.27 1.12 -20.30
C ASN A 310 1.92 1.58 -19.74
N MET A 311 1.84 2.74 -19.07
CA MET A 311 0.59 3.40 -18.76
C MET A 311 0.27 4.37 -19.91
N ASP A 312 -0.77 4.05 -20.69
CA ASP A 312 -1.03 4.75 -21.95
C ASP A 312 -1.77 6.05 -21.73
N PHE A 313 -2.72 6.05 -20.80
CA PHE A 313 -3.63 7.18 -20.60
C PHE A 313 -3.84 7.49 -19.11
N LEU A 314 -4.14 8.78 -18.86
CA LEU A 314 -4.63 9.25 -17.56
C LEU A 314 -5.96 9.99 -17.79
N ILE A 315 -7.02 9.54 -17.10
CA ILE A 315 -8.33 10.21 -17.18
C ILE A 315 -8.36 11.39 -16.21
N THR A 316 -8.69 12.55 -16.71
CA THR A 316 -8.77 13.81 -15.97
C THR A 316 -9.83 14.76 -16.53
N ASP A 317 -9.83 16.01 -16.12
CA ASP A 317 -10.62 17.09 -16.69
C ASP A 317 -9.79 18.40 -16.81
N PRO A 318 -10.26 19.40 -17.57
CA PRO A 318 -9.52 20.64 -17.81
C PRO A 318 -9.32 21.53 -16.56
N ASN A 319 -10.04 21.27 -15.44
CA ASN A 319 -9.86 22.01 -14.20
C ASN A 319 -8.70 21.44 -13.38
N LEU A 320 -8.45 20.13 -13.52
CA LEU A 320 -7.41 19.42 -12.76
C LEU A 320 -6.05 19.49 -13.47
N ILE A 321 -6.02 19.24 -14.79
CA ILE A 321 -4.80 19.31 -15.60
C ILE A 321 -5.11 20.23 -16.80
N LYS A 322 -4.35 21.30 -16.92
CA LYS A 322 -4.45 22.22 -18.05
C LYS A 322 -3.69 21.67 -19.24
N LYS A 323 -4.07 22.12 -20.44
CA LYS A 323 -3.49 21.61 -21.68
C LYS A 323 -2.00 21.92 -21.81
N GLU A 324 -1.56 23.06 -21.30
CA GLU A 324 -0.15 23.47 -21.24
C GLU A 324 0.70 22.65 -20.25
N GLU A 325 0.06 21.87 -19.37
CA GLU A 325 0.72 21.02 -18.38
C GLU A 325 0.86 19.55 -18.82
N GLU A 326 0.30 19.16 -19.97
CA GLU A 326 0.34 17.77 -20.47
C GLU A 326 1.78 17.22 -20.56
N ASN A 327 2.76 18.05 -20.86
CA ASN A 327 4.16 17.68 -20.95
C ASN A 327 4.80 17.31 -19.60
N LEU A 328 4.09 17.50 -18.50
CA LEU A 328 4.49 17.11 -17.14
C LEU A 328 3.97 15.72 -16.75
N TYR A 329 3.30 15.04 -17.67
CA TYR A 329 2.75 13.69 -17.52
C TYR A 329 3.33 12.76 -18.56
N SER A 330 3.58 11.51 -18.22
CA SER A 330 4.07 10.50 -19.19
C SER A 330 2.93 9.87 -19.98
N GLU A 331 1.73 9.85 -19.40
CA GLU A 331 0.53 9.33 -20.01
C GLU A 331 -0.10 10.34 -20.98
N LYS A 332 -0.77 9.86 -22.02
CA LYS A 332 -1.65 10.70 -22.83
C LYS A 332 -2.87 11.09 -22.02
N ILE A 333 -3.19 12.36 -21.95
CA ILE A 333 -4.32 12.87 -21.17
C ILE A 333 -5.64 12.63 -21.91
N LEU A 334 -6.59 11.99 -21.21
CA LEU A 334 -7.98 11.84 -21.65
C LEU A 334 -8.86 12.79 -20.83
N TYR A 335 -9.27 13.88 -21.47
CA TYR A 335 -10.11 14.89 -20.81
C TYR A 335 -11.58 14.48 -20.82
N MET A 336 -12.16 14.36 -19.62
CA MET A 336 -13.60 14.33 -19.47
C MET A 336 -14.17 15.74 -19.70
N PRO A 337 -15.39 15.87 -20.27
CA PRO A 337 -15.89 17.19 -20.70
C PRO A 337 -16.10 18.21 -19.59
N LYS A 338 -16.39 17.77 -18.37
CA LYS A 338 -16.73 18.66 -17.25
C LYS A 338 -15.97 18.33 -15.98
N ILE A 339 -16.01 17.06 -15.56
CA ILE A 339 -15.43 16.56 -14.32
C ILE A 339 -14.93 15.13 -14.53
N TRP A 340 -13.78 14.82 -13.99
CA TRP A 340 -13.09 13.53 -14.17
C TRP A 340 -13.65 12.40 -13.31
N ASN A 341 -14.39 12.71 -12.26
CA ASN A 341 -15.05 11.74 -11.40
C ASN A 341 -16.44 12.20 -10.95
N VAL A 342 -17.25 11.28 -10.47
CA VAL A 342 -18.58 11.52 -9.94
C VAL A 342 -18.71 10.85 -8.58
N LEU A 343 -19.06 11.62 -7.56
CA LEU A 343 -19.28 11.09 -6.21
C LEU A 343 -20.68 10.48 -6.12
N SER A 344 -20.76 9.18 -5.86
CA SER A 344 -21.99 8.52 -5.44
C SER A 344 -22.35 8.92 -4.01
N LYS A 345 -23.64 9.21 -3.76
CA LYS A 345 -24.10 9.48 -2.38
C LYS A 345 -23.84 8.24 -1.53
N PRO A 346 -23.06 8.33 -0.43
CA PRO A 346 -22.93 7.23 0.52
C PRO A 346 -24.26 6.90 1.18
N ASP A 347 -24.59 5.62 1.29
CA ASP A 347 -25.88 5.17 1.85
C ASP A 347 -26.12 5.59 3.31
N TYR A 348 -25.05 5.89 4.06
CA TYR A 348 -25.12 6.36 5.44
C TYR A 348 -25.38 7.87 5.58
N LEU A 349 -25.37 8.63 4.48
CA LEU A 349 -25.67 10.05 4.55
C LEU A 349 -27.17 10.27 4.62
N PRO A 350 -27.66 11.04 5.60
CA PRO A 350 -29.08 11.40 5.69
C PRO A 350 -29.51 12.23 4.46
N ASP A 351 -30.80 12.18 4.16
CA ASP A 351 -31.38 13.11 3.21
C ASP A 351 -31.39 14.52 3.81
N VAL A 352 -30.49 15.36 3.34
CA VAL A 352 -30.46 16.77 3.74
C VAL A 352 -31.56 17.49 3.01
N LYS A 353 -32.62 17.92 3.72
CA LYS A 353 -33.55 18.92 3.20
C LYS A 353 -32.83 20.27 3.22
N LEU A 354 -32.50 20.78 2.05
CA LEU A 354 -32.00 22.15 1.94
C LEU A 354 -33.16 23.08 2.36
N GLU A 355 -33.17 23.52 3.60
CA GLU A 355 -33.98 24.70 3.98
C GLU A 355 -33.41 25.88 3.21
N LYS A 356 -34.30 26.64 2.52
CA LYS A 356 -33.91 27.87 1.88
C LYS A 356 -33.28 28.78 2.96
N ILE A 357 -31.98 29.02 2.86
CA ILE A 357 -31.33 30.06 3.64
C ILE A 357 -32.04 31.37 3.22
N LYS A 358 -32.85 31.92 4.10
CA LYS A 358 -33.37 33.27 3.92
C LYS A 358 -32.16 34.19 4.00
N THR A 359 -31.75 34.72 2.87
CA THR A 359 -30.85 35.88 2.82
C THR A 359 -31.69 37.08 3.17
N ASP A 360 -31.53 37.58 4.42
CA ASP A 360 -32.01 38.91 4.81
C ASP A 360 -31.22 39.99 4.07
#